data_46eeda4665e2be26c3d7fe211c7bfe98
#
_entry.id   46eeda4665e2be26c3d7fe211c7bfe98
#
_cell.length_a   1.000
_cell.length_b   1.000
_cell.length_c   1.000
_cell.angle_alpha   90.00
_cell.angle_beta   90.00
_cell.angle_gamma   90.00
#
_symmetry.space_group_name_H-M   'P 1'
#
loop_
_entity.id
_entity.type
_entity.pdbx_description
1 polymer ?
#
loop_
_entity_poly.entity_id
_entity_poly.type
_entity_poly.pdbx_seq_one_letter_code
_entity_poly.pdbx_strand_id
1 'polypeptide(L)'
;KVTLSALQFFHRYVLDREMEWIKIVRPPRVYRIPDIPTREEVRLVINTVRKLRYRVFLLFVYSLGLRITEGLAVEVSDIHYKQQRVLIRDGKGGVDRYVPLPEMAYRVLRRFWPTHRHPRLLFPSPQGSRFQSPIPASKHMDASGVQAAFKAARLECGIDKHITVHSLRHAYTTHLMELGMEMRLVQGSLGHKSISTTARYAHITKVLREQNTDRTESLLAGFELRWEDEP
;
A
#
# COMPACT_ATOMS: atom_id res chain seq x y z
N LYS A 1 23.71 5.23 8.57
CA LYS A 1 23.26 6.26 7.59
C LYS A 1 22.51 7.39 8.30
N VAL A 2 21.52 7.09 9.13
CA VAL A 2 20.73 8.08 9.86
C VAL A 2 21.65 8.94 10.76
N THR A 3 22.58 8.32 11.50
CA THR A 3 23.53 8.99 12.37
C THR A 3 24.41 9.99 11.62
N LEU A 4 24.92 9.59 10.44
CA LEU A 4 25.75 10.46 9.61
C LEU A 4 24.96 11.67 9.07
N SER A 5 23.73 11.42 8.59
CA SER A 5 22.86 12.50 8.13
C SER A 5 22.44 13.45 9.26
N ALA A 6 22.21 12.93 10.46
CA ALA A 6 21.91 13.73 11.64
C ALA A 6 23.12 14.60 12.05
N LEU A 7 24.34 14.05 12.04
CA LEU A 7 25.57 14.81 12.29
C LEU A 7 25.82 15.89 11.23
N GLN A 8 25.61 15.57 9.94
CA GLN A 8 25.74 16.56 8.88
C GLN A 8 24.71 17.69 9.02
N PHE A 9 23.45 17.34 9.37
CA PHE A 9 22.41 18.33 9.64
C PHE A 9 22.80 19.23 10.84
N PHE A 10 23.22 18.62 11.95
CA PHE A 10 23.63 19.35 13.15
C PHE A 10 24.79 20.32 12.88
N HIS A 11 25.86 19.85 12.21
CA HIS A 11 27.00 20.69 11.88
C HIS A 11 26.62 21.84 10.94
N ARG A 12 25.81 21.55 9.90
CA ARG A 12 25.44 22.55 8.91
C ARG A 12 24.46 23.60 9.43
N TYR A 13 23.48 23.18 10.24
CA TYR A 13 22.36 24.07 10.63
C TYR A 13 22.41 24.54 12.08
N VAL A 14 23.22 23.92 12.94
CA VAL A 14 23.35 24.32 14.36
C VAL A 14 24.71 24.92 14.64
N LEU A 15 25.78 24.38 14.07
CA LEU A 15 27.14 24.86 14.25
C LEU A 15 27.62 25.79 13.15
N ASP A 16 26.85 25.95 12.08
CA ASP A 16 27.19 26.73 10.87
C ASP A 16 28.60 26.41 10.31
N ARG A 17 28.93 25.10 10.34
CA ARG A 17 30.24 24.59 9.88
C ARG A 17 30.05 23.49 8.87
N GLU A 18 30.79 23.54 7.76
CA GLU A 18 30.85 22.42 6.81
C GLU A 18 31.80 21.32 7.31
N MET A 19 31.30 20.07 7.32
CA MET A 19 32.10 18.90 7.70
C MET A 19 32.77 18.29 6.48
N GLU A 20 33.90 18.84 6.04
CA GLU A 20 34.60 18.36 4.82
C GLU A 20 35.10 16.93 4.91
N TRP A 21 35.53 16.47 6.08
CA TRP A 21 36.06 15.13 6.30
C TRP A 21 34.99 14.00 6.25
N ILE A 22 33.70 14.33 6.38
CA ILE A 22 32.61 13.33 6.24
C ILE A 22 32.30 12.99 4.78
N LYS A 23 32.85 13.70 3.81
CA LYS A 23 32.71 13.36 2.38
C LYS A 23 33.36 12.04 2.02
N ILE A 24 34.24 11.51 2.85
CA ILE A 24 35.18 10.43 2.50
C ILE A 24 34.58 9.03 2.71
N VAL A 25 33.59 8.81 3.57
CA VAL A 25 33.13 7.46 3.87
C VAL A 25 31.63 7.29 3.56
N ARG A 26 31.30 7.19 2.30
CA ARG A 26 30.02 6.56 1.91
C ARG A 26 30.24 5.05 1.79
N PRO A 27 29.71 4.24 2.71
CA PRO A 27 29.79 2.80 2.54
C PRO A 27 29.13 2.41 1.20
N PRO A 28 29.71 1.45 0.47
CA PRO A 28 29.18 1.00 -0.80
C PRO A 28 27.70 0.64 -0.65
N ARG A 29 26.89 1.03 -1.62
CA ARG A 29 25.49 0.64 -1.65
C ARG A 29 25.40 -0.84 -2.00
N VAL A 30 25.23 -1.68 -0.99
CA VAL A 30 24.88 -3.08 -1.23
C VAL A 30 23.43 -3.13 -1.68
N TYR A 31 23.20 -3.37 -2.96
CA TYR A 31 21.87 -3.64 -3.51
C TYR A 31 21.56 -5.12 -3.29
N ARG A 32 20.71 -5.40 -2.32
CA ARG A 32 20.12 -6.74 -2.20
C ARG A 32 18.83 -6.74 -3.01
N ILE A 33 18.65 -7.76 -3.84
CA ILE A 33 17.37 -8.01 -4.51
C ILE A 33 16.36 -8.34 -3.40
N PRO A 34 15.25 -7.61 -3.30
CA PRO A 34 14.26 -7.91 -2.28
C PRO A 34 13.55 -9.22 -2.58
N ASP A 35 13.21 -9.96 -1.55
CA ASP A 35 12.34 -11.12 -1.67
C ASP A 35 10.95 -10.67 -2.14
N ILE A 36 10.54 -11.15 -3.30
CA ILE A 36 9.23 -10.85 -3.88
C ILE A 36 8.37 -12.12 -3.74
N PRO A 37 7.22 -12.06 -3.06
CA PRO A 37 6.31 -13.19 -3.02
C PRO A 37 5.65 -13.41 -4.38
N THR A 38 5.36 -14.65 -4.75
CA THR A 38 4.55 -14.98 -5.92
C THR A 38 3.10 -14.57 -5.71
N ARG A 39 2.28 -14.60 -6.78
CA ARG A 39 0.83 -14.33 -6.67
C ARG A 39 0.13 -15.32 -5.75
N GLU A 40 0.50 -16.58 -5.83
CA GLU A 40 -0.01 -17.67 -4.99
C GLU A 40 0.36 -17.45 -3.51
N GLU A 41 1.64 -17.08 -3.23
CA GLU A 41 2.08 -16.76 -1.88
C GLU A 41 1.34 -15.55 -1.30
N VAL A 42 1.14 -14.48 -2.10
CA VAL A 42 0.35 -13.31 -1.69
C VAL A 42 -1.08 -13.71 -1.34
N ARG A 43 -1.75 -14.47 -2.22
CA ARG A 43 -3.10 -14.97 -2.00
C ARG A 43 -3.19 -15.82 -0.74
N LEU A 44 -2.26 -16.76 -0.57
CA LEU A 44 -2.22 -17.66 0.58
C LEU A 44 -2.06 -16.87 1.88
N VAL A 45 -1.09 -15.94 1.97
CA VAL A 45 -0.86 -15.14 3.17
C VAL A 45 -2.07 -14.28 3.50
N ILE A 46 -2.65 -13.58 2.51
CA ILE A 46 -3.81 -12.72 2.74
C ILE A 46 -4.99 -13.54 3.27
N ASN A 47 -5.27 -14.72 2.71
CA ASN A 47 -6.38 -15.55 3.12
C ASN A 47 -6.15 -16.23 4.49
N THR A 48 -4.91 -16.44 4.90
CA THR A 48 -4.55 -16.99 6.22
C THR A 48 -4.69 -15.95 7.35
N VAL A 49 -4.71 -14.64 7.02
CA VAL A 49 -4.93 -13.60 8.04
C VAL A 49 -6.30 -13.76 8.67
N ARG A 50 -6.34 -14.01 10.00
CA ARG A 50 -7.57 -14.37 10.72
C ARG A 50 -8.59 -13.23 10.79
N LYS A 51 -8.14 -12.00 11.06
CA LYS A 51 -9.05 -10.84 11.25
C LYS A 51 -9.45 -10.24 9.90
N LEU A 52 -10.75 -10.25 9.59
CA LEU A 52 -11.31 -9.74 8.32
C LEU A 52 -10.80 -8.33 7.96
N ARG A 53 -10.80 -7.41 8.92
CA ARG A 53 -10.31 -6.03 8.66
C ARG A 53 -8.86 -5.96 8.14
N TYR A 54 -7.98 -6.83 8.67
CA TYR A 54 -6.59 -6.88 8.19
C TYR A 54 -6.50 -7.58 6.84
N ARG A 55 -7.31 -8.61 6.61
CA ARG A 55 -7.39 -9.33 5.34
C ARG A 55 -7.84 -8.41 4.21
N VAL A 56 -8.94 -7.67 4.41
CA VAL A 56 -9.45 -6.69 3.47
C VAL A 56 -8.45 -5.56 3.23
N PHE A 57 -7.82 -5.05 4.28
CA PHE A 57 -6.79 -4.02 4.16
C PHE A 57 -5.58 -4.47 3.34
N LEU A 58 -5.06 -5.67 3.59
CA LEU A 58 -3.92 -6.22 2.86
C LEU A 58 -4.25 -6.43 1.38
N LEU A 59 -5.46 -6.94 1.07
CA LEU A 59 -5.93 -7.02 -0.30
C LEU A 59 -5.99 -5.63 -0.96
N PHE A 60 -6.54 -4.63 -0.26
CA PHE A 60 -6.63 -3.26 -0.75
C PHE A 60 -5.24 -2.67 -1.04
N VAL A 61 -4.29 -2.81 -0.11
CA VAL A 61 -2.90 -2.36 -0.28
C VAL A 61 -2.23 -3.06 -1.46
N TYR A 62 -2.43 -4.37 -1.62
CA TYR A 62 -1.88 -5.12 -2.74
C TYR A 62 -2.51 -4.72 -4.06
N SER A 63 -3.84 -4.61 -4.13
CA SER A 63 -4.56 -4.32 -5.38
C SER A 63 -4.26 -2.94 -5.98
N LEU A 64 -3.81 -1.98 -5.15
CA LEU A 64 -3.48 -0.62 -5.56
C LEU A 64 -1.98 -0.29 -5.47
N GLY A 65 -1.16 -1.22 -5.00
CA GLY A 65 0.27 -1.00 -4.80
C GLY A 65 0.60 0.08 -3.77
N LEU A 66 -0.22 0.26 -2.73
CA LEU A 66 -0.09 1.35 -1.76
C LEU A 66 1.00 1.09 -0.72
N ARG A 67 1.51 2.17 -0.12
CA ARG A 67 2.21 2.08 1.16
C ARG A 67 1.20 1.83 2.27
N ILE A 68 1.60 1.15 3.34
CA ILE A 68 0.73 0.88 4.49
C ILE A 68 0.11 2.16 5.05
N THR A 69 0.90 3.23 5.19
CA THR A 69 0.43 4.53 5.68
C THR A 69 -0.54 5.21 4.72
N GLU A 70 -0.29 5.12 3.41
CA GLU A 70 -1.20 5.62 2.38
C GLU A 70 -2.55 4.90 2.46
N GLY A 71 -2.55 3.56 2.50
CA GLY A 71 -3.77 2.77 2.58
C GLY A 71 -4.59 3.02 3.85
N LEU A 72 -3.93 3.23 5.00
CA LEU A 72 -4.60 3.54 6.27
C LEU A 72 -5.24 4.93 6.28
N ALA A 73 -4.66 5.88 5.56
CA ALA A 73 -5.14 7.26 5.49
C ALA A 73 -6.32 7.46 4.53
N VAL A 74 -6.66 6.47 3.68
CA VAL A 74 -7.78 6.59 2.73
C VAL A 74 -9.10 6.74 3.48
N GLU A 75 -9.87 7.72 3.07
CA GLU A 75 -11.23 7.98 3.56
C GLU A 75 -12.28 7.42 2.59
N VAL A 76 -13.50 7.23 3.09
CA VAL A 76 -14.63 6.77 2.27
C VAL A 76 -14.91 7.73 1.11
N SER A 77 -14.75 9.04 1.34
CA SER A 77 -14.91 10.11 0.33
C SER A 77 -13.84 10.05 -0.79
N ASP A 78 -12.71 9.39 -0.56
CA ASP A 78 -11.64 9.26 -1.55
C ASP A 78 -11.93 8.17 -2.60
N ILE A 79 -12.97 7.35 -2.38
CA ILE A 79 -13.37 6.28 -3.30
C ILE A 79 -14.29 6.85 -4.39
N HIS A 80 -13.75 7.07 -5.56
CA HIS A 80 -14.49 7.59 -6.72
C HIS A 80 -14.93 6.43 -7.64
N TYR A 81 -15.95 5.67 -7.21
CA TYR A 81 -16.38 4.46 -7.93
C TYR A 81 -16.76 4.72 -9.39
N LYS A 82 -17.55 5.76 -9.68
CA LYS A 82 -17.98 6.09 -11.05
C LYS A 82 -16.79 6.33 -12.01
N GLN A 83 -15.66 6.78 -11.47
CA GLN A 83 -14.43 7.00 -12.23
C GLN A 83 -13.41 5.85 -12.03
N GLN A 84 -13.77 4.79 -11.33
CA GLN A 84 -12.92 3.63 -11.02
C GLN A 84 -11.53 4.04 -10.51
N ARG A 85 -11.48 4.94 -9.52
CA ARG A 85 -10.22 5.46 -8.96
C ARG A 85 -10.35 5.80 -7.48
N VAL A 86 -9.20 5.82 -6.81
CA VAL A 86 -9.05 6.25 -5.41
C VAL A 86 -8.09 7.43 -5.36
N LEU A 87 -8.45 8.46 -4.60
CA LEU A 87 -7.54 9.56 -4.28
C LEU A 87 -6.61 9.14 -3.15
N ILE A 88 -5.32 9.18 -3.37
CA ILE A 88 -4.29 8.97 -2.37
C ILE A 88 -3.69 10.32 -2.04
N ARG A 89 -3.95 10.77 -0.81
CA ARG A 89 -3.48 12.06 -0.30
C ARG A 89 -2.08 11.93 0.29
N ASP A 90 -1.35 13.04 0.36
CA ASP A 90 -0.02 13.14 0.99
C ASP A 90 0.95 12.03 0.56
N GLY A 91 0.95 11.67 -0.71
CA GLY A 91 1.92 10.76 -1.28
C GLY A 91 3.35 11.21 -0.94
N LYS A 92 4.36 10.38 -1.19
CA LYS A 92 5.76 10.70 -0.93
C LYS A 92 6.12 12.09 -1.51
N GLY A 93 6.21 13.09 -0.63
CA GLY A 93 6.52 14.49 -0.98
C GLY A 93 5.32 15.42 -1.05
N GLY A 94 4.18 15.08 -0.42
CA GLY A 94 3.02 15.94 -0.33
C GLY A 94 2.24 16.10 -1.63
N VAL A 95 2.31 15.11 -2.55
CA VAL A 95 1.61 15.17 -3.83
C VAL A 95 0.48 14.14 -3.84
N ASP A 96 -0.73 14.62 -4.02
CA ASP A 96 -1.92 13.81 -4.22
C ASP A 96 -1.89 13.12 -5.58
N ARG A 97 -2.44 11.89 -5.63
CA ARG A 97 -2.56 11.16 -6.88
C ARG A 97 -3.81 10.29 -6.92
N TYR A 98 -4.31 10.05 -8.12
CA TYR A 98 -5.33 9.03 -8.34
C TYR A 98 -4.70 7.69 -8.72
N VAL A 99 -5.20 6.62 -8.11
CA VAL A 99 -4.83 5.23 -8.42
C VAL A 99 -6.07 4.51 -8.94
N PRO A 100 -5.96 3.69 -10.00
CA PRO A 100 -7.06 2.87 -10.48
C PRO A 100 -7.63 1.99 -9.37
N LEU A 101 -8.95 1.87 -9.29
CA LEU A 101 -9.67 1.01 -8.35
C LEU A 101 -10.25 -0.18 -9.12
N PRO A 102 -9.69 -1.38 -8.98
CA PRO A 102 -10.24 -2.59 -9.57
C PRO A 102 -11.64 -2.89 -9.03
N GLU A 103 -12.52 -3.40 -9.86
CA GLU A 103 -13.90 -3.73 -9.49
C GLU A 103 -13.97 -4.74 -8.33
N MET A 104 -13.09 -5.74 -8.36
CA MET A 104 -12.99 -6.73 -7.28
C MET A 104 -12.66 -6.08 -5.94
N ALA A 105 -11.67 -5.17 -5.91
CA ALA A 105 -11.29 -4.45 -4.69
C ALA A 105 -12.46 -3.58 -4.18
N TYR A 106 -13.18 -2.89 -5.09
CA TYR A 106 -14.37 -2.13 -4.72
C TYR A 106 -15.47 -3.00 -4.12
N ARG A 107 -15.78 -4.15 -4.73
CA ARG A 107 -16.79 -5.09 -4.20
C ARG A 107 -16.44 -5.57 -2.80
N VAL A 108 -15.17 -5.88 -2.55
CA VAL A 108 -14.69 -6.27 -1.21
C VAL A 108 -14.84 -5.14 -0.21
N LEU A 109 -14.47 -3.90 -0.56
CA LEU A 109 -14.65 -2.73 0.29
C LEU A 109 -16.13 -2.47 0.59
N ARG A 110 -16.99 -2.58 -0.41
CA ARG A 110 -18.43 -2.41 -0.26
C ARG A 110 -19.05 -3.46 0.67
N ARG A 111 -18.58 -4.72 0.62
CA ARG A 111 -18.99 -5.78 1.55
C ARG A 111 -18.42 -5.57 2.95
N PHE A 112 -17.24 -4.99 3.05
CA PHE A 112 -16.58 -4.73 4.34
C PHE A 112 -17.19 -3.52 5.08
N TRP A 113 -17.52 -2.42 4.39
CA TRP A 113 -17.99 -1.19 5.01
C TRP A 113 -19.19 -1.37 5.97
N PRO A 114 -20.22 -2.22 5.70
CA PRO A 114 -21.33 -2.47 6.62
C PRO A 114 -20.91 -3.02 7.97
N THR A 115 -19.75 -3.65 8.09
CA THR A 115 -19.27 -4.24 9.37
C THR A 115 -18.91 -3.17 10.41
N HIS A 116 -18.63 -1.94 9.98
CA HIS A 116 -18.27 -0.84 10.89
C HIS A 116 -19.05 0.46 10.64
N ARG A 117 -19.58 0.68 9.44
CA ARG A 117 -20.38 1.84 9.02
C ARG A 117 -19.77 3.20 9.39
N HIS A 118 -18.43 3.28 9.45
CA HIS A 118 -17.77 4.52 9.82
C HIS A 118 -17.95 5.58 8.70
N PRO A 119 -18.41 6.83 9.02
CA PRO A 119 -18.76 7.80 8.00
C PRO A 119 -17.56 8.33 7.21
N ARG A 120 -16.38 8.39 7.83
CA ARG A 120 -15.18 8.98 7.23
C ARG A 120 -14.09 7.95 6.94
N LEU A 121 -13.65 7.17 7.95
CA LEU A 121 -12.51 6.29 7.82
C LEU A 121 -12.89 5.00 7.09
N LEU A 122 -12.12 4.64 6.07
CA LEU A 122 -12.30 3.36 5.36
C LEU A 122 -11.86 2.18 6.23
N PHE A 123 -10.79 2.36 7.01
CA PHE A 123 -10.26 1.35 7.93
C PHE A 123 -10.13 1.92 9.35
N PRO A 124 -11.26 2.05 10.08
CA PRO A 124 -11.25 2.60 11.44
C PRO A 124 -10.52 1.68 12.42
N SER A 125 -9.94 2.26 13.47
CA SER A 125 -9.42 1.50 14.60
C SER A 125 -10.57 0.74 15.28
N PRO A 126 -10.38 -0.52 15.68
CA PRO A 126 -11.34 -1.16 16.54
C PRO A 126 -11.33 -0.41 17.87
N GLN A 127 -12.43 0.24 18.19
CA GLN A 127 -12.59 0.81 19.54
C GLN A 127 -12.58 -0.36 20.54
N GLY A 128 -11.87 -0.14 21.62
CA GLY A 128 -11.60 -1.14 22.64
C GLY A 128 -12.80 -2.01 22.94
N SER A 129 -12.53 -3.29 22.96
CA SER A 129 -13.37 -4.40 23.39
C SER A 129 -14.84 -4.04 23.63
N ARG A 130 -15.70 -4.57 22.76
CA ARG A 130 -17.15 -4.74 22.96
C ARG A 130 -18.06 -3.59 22.55
N PHE A 131 -18.72 -3.79 21.44
CA PHE A 131 -20.16 -3.61 21.14
C PHE A 131 -20.93 -2.34 21.59
N GLN A 132 -20.38 -1.35 22.28
CA GLN A 132 -21.20 -0.30 22.90
C GLN A 132 -20.57 1.08 23.03
N SER A 133 -19.73 1.53 22.13
CA SER A 133 -19.47 2.97 22.12
C SER A 133 -20.18 3.62 20.93
N PRO A 134 -21.15 4.51 21.17
CA PRO A 134 -21.79 5.27 20.10
C PRO A 134 -20.85 6.28 19.43
N ILE A 135 -19.61 6.42 19.95
CA ILE A 135 -18.62 7.36 19.43
C ILE A 135 -17.81 6.66 18.34
N PRO A 136 -17.87 7.14 17.09
CA PRO A 136 -17.08 6.56 16.01
C PRO A 136 -15.57 6.69 16.29
N ALA A 137 -14.79 5.72 15.83
CA ALA A 137 -13.34 5.72 16.00
C ALA A 137 -12.73 7.04 15.51
N SER A 138 -11.95 7.71 16.35
CA SER A 138 -11.29 8.97 15.96
C SER A 138 -10.08 8.76 15.05
N LYS A 139 -9.52 7.54 15.04
CA LYS A 139 -8.27 7.18 14.35
C LYS A 139 -8.48 5.97 13.44
N HIS A 140 -7.70 5.91 12.37
CA HIS A 140 -7.59 4.72 11.54
C HIS A 140 -6.92 3.55 12.31
N MET A 141 -7.01 2.37 11.74
CA MET A 141 -6.39 1.14 12.21
C MET A 141 -4.85 1.33 12.35
N ASP A 142 -4.27 0.67 13.37
CA ASP A 142 -2.83 0.76 13.60
C ASP A 142 -2.01 -0.12 12.64
N ALA A 143 -0.94 0.44 12.11
CA ALA A 143 -0.03 -0.22 11.19
C ALA A 143 0.69 -1.42 11.84
N SER A 144 1.02 -1.34 13.13
CA SER A 144 1.71 -2.41 13.83
C SER A 144 0.86 -3.67 13.93
N GLY A 145 -0.45 -3.52 14.14
CA GLY A 145 -1.41 -4.62 14.14
C GLY A 145 -1.51 -5.33 12.78
N VAL A 146 -1.51 -4.56 11.69
CA VAL A 146 -1.48 -5.11 10.32
C VAL A 146 -0.18 -5.88 10.06
N GLN A 147 0.96 -5.29 10.43
CA GLN A 147 2.28 -5.91 10.25
C GLN A 147 2.42 -7.20 11.06
N ALA A 148 1.94 -7.20 12.30
CA ALA A 148 1.95 -8.39 13.16
C ALA A 148 1.06 -9.49 12.59
N ALA A 149 -0.14 -9.17 12.11
CA ALA A 149 -1.05 -10.13 11.49
C ALA A 149 -0.46 -10.73 10.20
N PHE A 150 0.15 -9.90 9.34
CA PHE A 150 0.83 -10.35 8.13
C PHE A 150 2.00 -11.29 8.46
N LYS A 151 2.85 -10.91 9.43
CA LYS A 151 3.97 -11.73 9.89
C LYS A 151 3.51 -13.09 10.40
N ALA A 152 2.47 -13.12 11.23
CA ALA A 152 1.90 -14.36 11.76
C ALA A 152 1.38 -15.26 10.64
N ALA A 153 0.58 -14.72 9.71
CA ALA A 153 0.07 -15.46 8.56
C ALA A 153 1.18 -16.00 7.65
N ARG A 154 2.23 -15.20 7.38
CA ARG A 154 3.39 -15.66 6.62
C ARG A 154 4.06 -16.89 7.25
N LEU A 155 4.27 -16.85 8.56
CA LEU A 155 4.86 -17.97 9.30
C LEU A 155 3.95 -19.21 9.28
N GLU A 156 2.65 -19.01 9.45
CA GLU A 156 1.64 -20.08 9.38
C GLU A 156 1.58 -20.75 7.99
N CYS A 157 1.84 -19.96 6.93
CA CYS A 157 1.95 -20.48 5.55
C CYS A 157 3.29 -21.18 5.24
N GLY A 158 4.26 -21.22 6.15
CA GLY A 158 5.58 -21.81 5.91
C GLY A 158 6.43 -21.06 4.87
N ILE A 159 6.18 -19.76 4.69
CA ILE A 159 6.94 -18.96 3.72
C ILE A 159 8.24 -18.45 4.37
N ASP A 160 9.39 -19.01 3.96
CA ASP A 160 10.71 -18.63 4.49
C ASP A 160 11.21 -17.28 4.00
N LYS A 161 10.73 -16.81 2.84
CA LYS A 161 11.08 -15.50 2.29
C LYS A 161 10.86 -14.39 3.31
N HIS A 162 11.83 -13.48 3.43
CA HIS A 162 11.69 -12.33 4.31
C HIS A 162 10.81 -11.25 3.70
N ILE A 163 9.49 -11.52 3.66
CA ILE A 163 8.48 -10.61 3.14
C ILE A 163 7.75 -9.87 4.26
N THR A 164 7.38 -8.65 3.97
CA THR A 164 6.64 -7.73 4.85
C THR A 164 5.44 -7.14 4.11
N VAL A 165 4.60 -6.36 4.78
CA VAL A 165 3.51 -5.63 4.11
C VAL A 165 4.05 -4.73 2.98
N HIS A 166 5.28 -4.18 3.12
CA HIS A 166 5.90 -3.39 2.05
C HIS A 166 6.27 -4.25 0.82
N SER A 167 6.54 -5.53 1.01
CA SER A 167 6.80 -6.47 -0.10
C SER A 167 5.58 -6.67 -0.99
N LEU A 168 4.34 -6.43 -0.49
CA LEU A 168 3.13 -6.45 -1.31
C LEU A 168 3.16 -5.38 -2.41
N ARG A 169 3.72 -4.21 -2.12
CA ARG A 169 3.89 -3.16 -3.12
C ARG A 169 4.96 -3.52 -4.16
N HIS A 170 6.04 -4.18 -3.75
CA HIS A 170 7.02 -4.72 -4.69
C HIS A 170 6.41 -5.82 -5.55
N ALA A 171 5.66 -6.74 -4.94
CA ALA A 171 4.93 -7.79 -5.63
C ALA A 171 3.94 -7.22 -6.66
N TYR A 172 3.11 -6.24 -6.28
CA TYR A 172 2.21 -5.54 -7.21
C TYR A 172 2.96 -5.03 -8.45
N THR A 173 4.09 -4.34 -8.23
CA THR A 173 4.92 -3.81 -9.31
C THR A 173 5.42 -4.91 -10.25
N THR A 174 6.01 -5.95 -9.67
CA THR A 174 6.59 -7.08 -10.44
C THR A 174 5.50 -7.84 -11.18
N HIS A 175 4.40 -8.17 -10.51
CA HIS A 175 3.32 -8.93 -11.13
C HIS A 175 2.63 -8.18 -12.27
N LEU A 176 2.46 -6.85 -12.17
CA LEU A 176 1.94 -6.06 -13.29
C LEU A 176 2.90 -6.03 -14.48
N MET A 177 4.21 -5.96 -14.21
CA MET A 177 5.22 -6.05 -15.27
C MET A 177 5.22 -7.44 -15.94
N GLU A 178 5.09 -8.51 -15.16
CA GLU A 178 4.94 -9.89 -15.67
C GLU A 178 3.68 -10.06 -16.54
N LEU A 179 2.60 -9.32 -16.22
CA LEU A 179 1.39 -9.23 -17.04
C LEU A 179 1.54 -8.30 -18.26
N GLY A 180 2.77 -7.81 -18.52
CA GLY A 180 3.09 -6.99 -19.70
C GLY A 180 2.79 -5.51 -19.54
N MET A 181 2.60 -4.99 -18.32
CA MET A 181 2.46 -3.55 -18.11
C MET A 181 3.82 -2.86 -18.19
N GLU A 182 3.91 -1.76 -18.93
CA GLU A 182 5.14 -1.00 -19.03
C GLU A 182 5.57 -0.41 -17.68
N MET A 183 6.87 -0.48 -17.37
CA MET A 183 7.44 0.00 -16.11
C MET A 183 7.10 1.47 -15.82
N ARG A 184 7.04 2.33 -16.86
CA ARG A 184 6.69 3.76 -16.71
C ARG A 184 5.27 3.95 -16.20
N LEU A 185 4.34 3.10 -16.63
CA LEU A 185 2.93 3.14 -16.22
C LEU A 185 2.77 2.73 -14.77
N VAL A 186 3.46 1.65 -14.37
CA VAL A 186 3.49 1.18 -12.99
C VAL A 186 4.10 2.24 -12.07
N GLN A 187 5.20 2.88 -12.48
CA GLN A 187 5.82 3.98 -11.71
C GLN A 187 4.89 5.19 -11.54
N GLY A 188 4.13 5.55 -12.57
CA GLY A 188 3.12 6.63 -12.51
C GLY A 188 2.05 6.34 -11.47
N SER A 189 1.50 5.12 -11.45
CA SER A 189 0.49 4.69 -10.46
C SER A 189 1.04 4.69 -9.04
N LEU A 190 2.33 4.40 -8.86
CA LEU A 190 2.98 4.32 -7.56
C LEU A 190 3.43 5.67 -6.98
N GLY A 191 3.40 6.75 -7.77
CA GLY A 191 3.83 8.09 -7.33
C GLY A 191 5.32 8.16 -7.00
N HIS A 192 6.18 7.56 -7.82
CA HIS A 192 7.64 7.67 -7.66
C HIS A 192 8.13 9.03 -8.15
N LYS A 193 8.76 9.82 -7.24
CA LYS A 193 9.38 11.10 -7.57
C LYS A 193 10.57 10.92 -8.54
N SER A 194 10.31 10.95 -9.81
CA SER A 194 11.27 11.33 -10.83
C SER A 194 10.47 11.75 -12.08
N ILE A 195 9.72 12.82 -11.95
CA ILE A 195 8.84 13.21 -13.05
C ILE A 195 8.71 14.71 -13.12
N SER A 196 9.58 15.31 -13.89
CA SER A 196 9.30 16.49 -14.70
C SER A 196 8.33 16.16 -15.87
N THR A 197 7.57 15.06 -15.79
CA THR A 197 6.84 14.46 -16.92
C THR A 197 5.33 14.38 -16.73
N THR A 198 4.78 14.80 -15.59
CA THR A 198 3.34 14.72 -15.33
C THR A 198 2.50 15.53 -16.34
N ALA A 199 3.05 16.59 -16.91
CA ALA A 199 2.36 17.38 -17.93
C ALA A 199 2.23 16.66 -19.29
N ARG A 200 3.11 15.71 -19.64
CA ARG A 200 3.03 14.93 -20.89
C ARG A 200 2.01 13.78 -20.82
N TYR A 201 1.63 13.32 -19.62
CA TYR A 201 0.75 12.17 -19.45
C TYR A 201 -0.73 12.52 -19.31
N ALA A 202 -1.10 13.78 -19.29
CA ALA A 202 -2.51 14.20 -19.27
C ALA A 202 -3.31 13.66 -20.48
N HIS A 203 -2.67 13.43 -21.63
CA HIS A 203 -3.30 12.90 -22.83
C HIS A 203 -3.40 11.36 -22.86
N ILE A 204 -2.63 10.67 -22.04
CA ILE A 204 -2.59 9.18 -22.01
C ILE A 204 -3.64 8.59 -21.05
N THR A 205 -4.34 9.43 -20.31
CA THR A 205 -5.16 9.04 -19.14
C THR A 205 -6.31 8.08 -19.44
N LYS A 206 -6.91 8.06 -20.64
CA LYS A 206 -8.05 7.17 -20.93
C LYS A 206 -7.61 5.76 -21.30
N VAL A 207 -6.69 5.64 -22.23
CA VAL A 207 -6.13 4.34 -22.66
C VAL A 207 -5.39 3.64 -21.52
N LEU A 208 -4.64 4.41 -20.72
CA LEU A 208 -3.95 3.90 -19.53
C LEU A 208 -4.91 3.41 -18.45
N ARG A 209 -6.04 4.09 -18.28
CA ARG A 209 -7.03 3.74 -17.27
C ARG A 209 -7.64 2.37 -17.56
N GLU A 210 -8.07 2.14 -18.79
CA GLU A 210 -8.66 0.88 -19.23
C GLU A 210 -7.66 -0.27 -19.11
N GLN A 211 -6.46 -0.14 -19.67
CA GLN A 211 -5.42 -1.17 -19.59
C GLN A 211 -4.94 -1.48 -18.17
N ASN A 212 -4.85 -0.48 -17.31
CA ASN A 212 -4.45 -0.67 -15.91
C ASN A 212 -5.53 -1.37 -15.11
N THR A 213 -6.80 -1.05 -15.33
CA THR A 213 -7.91 -1.69 -14.62
C THR A 213 -7.97 -3.17 -14.97
N ASP A 214 -7.97 -3.53 -16.26
CA ASP A 214 -8.04 -4.93 -16.71
C ASP A 214 -6.86 -5.77 -16.18
N ARG A 215 -5.64 -5.22 -16.19
CA ARG A 215 -4.46 -5.91 -15.67
C ARG A 215 -4.46 -6.04 -14.15
N THR A 216 -5.00 -5.05 -13.44
CA THR A 216 -5.14 -5.12 -11.99
C THR A 216 -6.25 -6.10 -11.59
N GLU A 217 -7.34 -6.19 -12.37
CA GLU A 217 -8.35 -7.25 -12.22
C GLU A 217 -7.71 -8.64 -12.40
N SER A 218 -6.83 -8.79 -13.39
CA SER A 218 -6.10 -10.05 -13.62
C SER A 218 -5.19 -10.44 -12.45
N LEU A 219 -4.63 -9.48 -11.71
CA LEU A 219 -3.88 -9.77 -10.48
C LEU A 219 -4.76 -10.36 -9.38
N LEU A 220 -6.02 -9.95 -9.35
CA LEU A 220 -6.97 -10.36 -8.31
C LEU A 220 -7.75 -11.61 -8.70
N ALA A 221 -7.54 -12.13 -9.91
CA ALA A 221 -8.17 -13.35 -10.37
C ALA A 221 -7.84 -14.52 -9.42
N GLY A 222 -8.87 -15.19 -8.90
CA GLY A 222 -8.75 -16.27 -7.95
C GLY A 222 -8.52 -15.83 -6.50
N PHE A 223 -8.62 -14.53 -6.19
CA PHE A 223 -8.72 -14.09 -4.81
C PHE A 223 -10.16 -14.25 -4.32
N GLU A 224 -10.35 -15.20 -3.43
CA GLU A 224 -11.57 -15.38 -2.65
C GLU A 224 -11.21 -15.14 -1.18
N LEU A 225 -11.78 -14.10 -0.58
CA LEU A 225 -11.56 -13.82 0.82
C LEU A 225 -12.52 -14.69 1.67
N ARG A 226 -11.96 -15.32 2.71
CA ARG A 226 -12.81 -15.94 3.72
C ARG A 226 -13.45 -14.83 4.55
N TRP A 227 -14.78 -14.87 4.65
CA TRP A 227 -15.56 -13.97 5.48
C TRP A 227 -15.74 -14.61 6.86
N GLU A 228 -15.87 -13.80 7.92
CA GLU A 228 -15.94 -14.30 9.32
C GLU A 228 -17.22 -15.10 9.61
N ASP A 229 -18.25 -14.95 8.75
CA ASP A 229 -19.56 -15.58 8.89
C ASP A 229 -19.77 -16.81 7.96
N GLU A 230 -18.75 -17.24 7.23
CA GLU A 230 -18.81 -18.47 6.43
C GLU A 230 -18.29 -19.64 7.26
N PRO A 231 -19.08 -20.75 7.40
CA PRO A 231 -18.72 -21.91 8.20
C PRO A 231 -17.47 -22.66 7.68
#